data_8fdf6786eb2f6cc565912f1fc0b730e1
#
_entry.id   8fdf6786eb2f6cc565912f1fc0b730e1
#
_cell.length_a   1.000
_cell.length_b   1.000
_cell.length_c   1.000
_cell.angle_alpha   90.00
_cell.angle_beta   90.00
_cell.angle_gamma   90.00
#
_symmetry.space_group_name_H-M   'P 1'
#
loop_
_entity.id
_entity.type
_entity.pdbx_description
1 polymer ?
#
loop_
_entity_poly.entity_id
_entity_poly.type
_entity_poly.pdbx_seq_one_letter_code
_entity_poly.pdbx_strand_id
1 'polypeptide(L)'
;MTKVAWSGSRRGYTGSVARRKIYCAVIICLLWVCLGRAQDDSGQQALKRAVELHQSGHYAEAITEYQTFLKAHPEAVAVRSNLGAALAHEGRYTEAIREYQQALDKEPTNYGIRFNLALAYYKMNEVEQAIKEFEAAYAMQPASDPQHRRLLLLLSECYLRRGEDTKVIALLDPIADADPNDLALAYLLGTALLHQGQDQRGALMIERILRNGDTAEAHMLMAFTRMKADDKRGATEEVDRAIARNPDLPEAYSLRGRLAYLAADLDGAEAAFRKALALDPTAFDPLLWLGTLLREESRLPEARSRLEQANQLRPKEIRVRYQFALLCSDEGDDKRAAELLKALIKDAPEYTEAHRSLSTIDFRLGRVVEGRQERKIAEEMDAAIQAREQERGRKLRKCDQ
;
A
#
# COMPACT_ATOMS: atom_id res chain seq x y z
N MET A 1 -92.79 20.21 62.18
CA MET A 1 -92.18 20.75 60.95
C MET A 1 -90.70 20.66 61.05
N THR A 2 -90.04 19.58 60.62
CA THR A 2 -88.63 19.42 60.66
C THR A 2 -88.22 18.52 59.46
N LYS A 3 -87.48 19.09 58.52
CA LYS A 3 -86.97 18.45 57.33
C LYS A 3 -85.71 17.66 57.74
N VAL A 4 -85.68 16.33 57.47
CA VAL A 4 -84.53 15.52 57.58
C VAL A 4 -83.83 15.47 56.22
N ALA A 5 -82.54 15.87 56.19
CA ALA A 5 -81.64 15.76 55.03
C ALA A 5 -80.94 14.45 54.97
N TRP A 6 -80.98 13.80 53.83
CA TRP A 6 -80.29 12.49 53.55
C TRP A 6 -78.91 12.82 52.90
N SER A 7 -77.82 12.43 53.56
CA SER A 7 -76.45 12.52 53.02
C SER A 7 -76.03 11.12 52.51
N GLY A 8 -76.03 10.94 51.20
CA GLY A 8 -75.54 9.73 50.58
C GLY A 8 -73.99 9.76 50.40
N SER A 9 -73.33 8.88 51.09
CA SER A 9 -71.88 8.63 50.97
C SER A 9 -71.55 7.91 49.66
N ARG A 10 -70.90 8.62 48.71
CA ARG A 10 -70.19 7.99 47.59
C ARG A 10 -68.72 7.72 48.00
N ARG A 11 -68.39 6.59 48.53
CA ARG A 11 -67.05 6.04 48.65
C ARG A 11 -67.01 4.68 48.01
N GLY A 12 -66.15 4.47 46.96
CA GLY A 12 -65.67 3.17 46.64
C GLY A 12 -65.61 2.75 45.17
N TYR A 13 -65.04 3.60 44.26
CA TYR A 13 -64.70 3.05 42.91
C TYR A 13 -63.39 3.60 42.30
N THR A 14 -62.62 4.43 42.96
CA THR A 14 -61.38 5.02 42.37
C THR A 14 -60.11 4.20 42.71
N GLY A 15 -60.12 3.30 43.69
CA GLY A 15 -58.96 2.51 44.11
C GLY A 15 -58.61 1.33 43.24
N SER A 16 -59.57 0.74 42.51
CA SER A 16 -59.38 -0.44 41.72
C SER A 16 -58.67 -0.19 40.37
N VAL A 17 -58.98 0.91 39.72
CA VAL A 17 -58.38 1.29 38.43
C VAL A 17 -56.92 1.77 38.59
N ALA A 18 -56.64 2.51 39.64
CA ALA A 18 -55.26 2.96 39.97
C ALA A 18 -54.36 1.76 40.32
N ARG A 19 -54.82 0.80 41.11
CA ARG A 19 -54.07 -0.42 41.42
C ARG A 19 -53.78 -1.27 40.16
N ARG A 20 -54.77 -1.46 39.27
CA ARG A 20 -54.59 -2.20 38.01
C ARG A 20 -53.55 -1.50 37.11
N LYS A 21 -53.50 -0.20 37.01
CA LYS A 21 -52.50 0.54 36.22
C LYS A 21 -51.07 0.40 36.79
N ILE A 22 -50.96 0.40 38.14
CA ILE A 22 -49.65 0.20 38.82
C ILE A 22 -49.16 -1.26 38.63
N TYR A 23 -50.03 -2.26 38.72
CA TYR A 23 -49.67 -3.67 38.46
C TYR A 23 -49.24 -3.88 37.00
N CYS A 24 -49.94 -3.31 36.02
CA CYS A 24 -49.53 -3.37 34.62
C CYS A 24 -48.18 -2.71 34.39
N ALA A 25 -47.91 -1.55 34.97
CA ALA A 25 -46.62 -0.88 34.85
C ALA A 25 -45.47 -1.69 35.47
N VAL A 26 -45.68 -2.29 36.65
CA VAL A 26 -44.69 -3.14 37.31
C VAL A 26 -44.45 -4.44 36.52
N ILE A 27 -45.46 -5.06 35.96
CA ILE A 27 -45.32 -6.25 35.13
C ILE A 27 -44.56 -5.91 33.84
N ILE A 28 -44.86 -4.77 33.19
CA ILE A 28 -44.15 -4.29 32.00
C ILE A 28 -42.67 -4.03 32.35
N CYS A 29 -42.38 -3.37 33.46
CA CYS A 29 -40.99 -3.15 33.91
C CYS A 29 -40.28 -4.46 34.22
N LEU A 30 -40.92 -5.44 34.88
CA LEU A 30 -40.34 -6.74 35.16
C LEU A 30 -40.11 -7.53 33.87
N LEU A 31 -41.02 -7.48 32.91
CA LEU A 31 -40.83 -8.09 31.59
C LEU A 31 -39.67 -7.43 30.82
N TRP A 32 -39.52 -6.11 30.87
CA TRP A 32 -38.39 -5.43 30.29
C TRP A 32 -37.04 -5.80 30.94
N VAL A 33 -37.03 -5.91 32.28
CA VAL A 33 -35.83 -6.35 33.03
C VAL A 33 -35.51 -7.82 32.73
N CYS A 34 -36.49 -8.71 32.64
CA CYS A 34 -36.29 -10.13 32.31
C CYS A 34 -35.87 -10.29 30.82
N LEU A 35 -36.46 -9.57 29.90
CA LEU A 35 -36.05 -9.53 28.48
C LEU A 35 -34.61 -8.97 28.32
N GLY A 36 -34.28 -7.90 29.04
CA GLY A 36 -32.91 -7.33 29.06
C GLY A 36 -31.87 -8.33 29.60
N ARG A 37 -32.18 -9.05 30.68
CA ARG A 37 -31.27 -10.11 31.22
C ARG A 37 -31.13 -11.30 30.27
N ALA A 38 -32.23 -11.80 29.70
CA ALA A 38 -32.18 -12.90 28.75
C ALA A 38 -31.42 -12.55 27.46
N GLN A 39 -31.47 -11.29 27.06
CA GLN A 39 -30.74 -10.78 25.89
C GLN A 39 -29.25 -10.63 26.19
N ASP A 40 -28.90 -10.22 27.42
CA ASP A 40 -27.52 -10.14 27.88
C ASP A 40 -26.88 -11.53 28.01
N ASP A 41 -27.59 -12.52 28.59
CA ASP A 41 -27.12 -13.90 28.71
C ASP A 41 -26.90 -14.54 27.33
N SER A 42 -27.79 -14.30 26.36
CA SER A 42 -27.62 -14.81 25.00
C SER A 42 -26.45 -14.15 24.26
N GLY A 43 -26.25 -12.83 24.46
CA GLY A 43 -25.11 -12.10 23.96
C GLY A 43 -23.78 -12.63 24.50
N GLN A 44 -23.69 -12.83 25.81
CA GLN A 44 -22.49 -13.36 26.46
C GLN A 44 -22.14 -14.78 25.95
N GLN A 45 -23.13 -15.63 25.74
CA GLN A 45 -22.92 -16.95 25.15
C GLN A 45 -22.41 -16.87 23.70
N ALA A 46 -22.98 -15.96 22.88
CA ALA A 46 -22.53 -15.73 21.52
C ALA A 46 -21.06 -15.25 21.50
N LEU A 47 -20.70 -14.31 22.38
CA LEU A 47 -19.31 -13.84 22.51
C LEU A 47 -18.34 -14.97 22.88
N LYS A 48 -18.71 -15.81 23.84
CA LYS A 48 -17.86 -16.93 24.25
C LYS A 48 -17.64 -17.90 23.07
N ARG A 49 -18.70 -18.28 22.36
CA ARG A 49 -18.59 -19.13 21.17
C ARG A 49 -17.74 -18.48 20.07
N ALA A 50 -17.95 -17.18 19.82
CA ALA A 50 -17.20 -16.44 18.83
C ALA A 50 -15.68 -16.50 19.09
N VAL A 51 -15.27 -16.32 20.36
CA VAL A 51 -13.86 -16.38 20.77
C VAL A 51 -13.31 -17.81 20.61
N GLU A 52 -14.05 -18.85 21.01
CA GLU A 52 -13.65 -20.24 20.86
C GLU A 52 -13.50 -20.63 19.37
N LEU A 53 -14.44 -20.23 18.52
CA LEU A 53 -14.42 -20.45 17.07
C LEU A 53 -13.25 -19.72 16.42
N HIS A 54 -13.02 -18.46 16.80
CA HIS A 54 -11.90 -17.66 16.30
C HIS A 54 -10.55 -18.32 16.64
N GLN A 55 -10.37 -18.76 17.89
CA GLN A 55 -9.13 -19.41 18.35
C GLN A 55 -8.91 -20.77 17.66
N SER A 56 -9.97 -21.46 17.28
CA SER A 56 -9.90 -22.74 16.55
C SER A 56 -9.84 -22.56 15.02
N GLY A 57 -9.80 -21.32 14.51
CA GLY A 57 -9.70 -21.03 13.06
C GLY A 57 -11.01 -21.12 12.28
N HIS A 58 -12.15 -21.28 12.96
CA HIS A 58 -13.48 -21.31 12.33
C HIS A 58 -14.03 -19.89 12.16
N TYR A 59 -13.35 -19.09 11.31
CA TYR A 59 -13.61 -17.65 11.22
C TYR A 59 -15.00 -17.32 10.67
N ALA A 60 -15.53 -18.08 9.71
CA ALA A 60 -16.86 -17.85 9.15
C ALA A 60 -17.97 -17.97 10.21
N GLU A 61 -17.86 -18.97 11.09
CA GLU A 61 -18.79 -19.17 12.18
C GLU A 61 -18.60 -18.11 13.28
N ALA A 62 -17.33 -17.77 13.61
CA ALA A 62 -17.00 -16.72 14.57
C ALA A 62 -17.59 -15.36 14.17
N ILE A 63 -17.56 -15.01 12.86
CA ILE A 63 -18.16 -13.79 12.32
C ILE A 63 -19.65 -13.71 12.67
N THR A 64 -20.40 -14.81 12.48
CA THR A 64 -21.83 -14.87 12.76
C THR A 64 -22.12 -14.61 14.25
N GLU A 65 -21.34 -15.22 15.13
CA GLU A 65 -21.50 -15.06 16.59
C GLU A 65 -21.09 -13.67 17.05
N TYR A 66 -19.98 -13.09 16.53
CA TYR A 66 -19.60 -11.69 16.80
C TYR A 66 -20.68 -10.72 16.35
N GLN A 67 -21.23 -10.89 15.15
CA GLN A 67 -22.34 -10.06 14.65
C GLN A 67 -23.60 -10.18 15.53
N THR A 68 -23.88 -11.36 16.06
CA THR A 68 -25.01 -11.59 16.98
C THR A 68 -24.81 -10.81 18.29
N PHE A 69 -23.61 -10.86 18.85
CA PHE A 69 -23.28 -10.07 20.04
C PHE A 69 -23.40 -8.56 19.78
N LEU A 70 -22.83 -8.08 18.68
CA LEU A 70 -22.81 -6.65 18.34
C LEU A 70 -24.19 -6.04 18.03
N LYS A 71 -25.20 -6.86 17.73
CA LYS A 71 -26.60 -6.40 17.62
C LYS A 71 -27.15 -5.88 18.96
N ALA A 72 -26.75 -6.52 20.07
CA ALA A 72 -27.15 -6.12 21.41
C ALA A 72 -26.17 -5.09 22.03
N HIS A 73 -24.89 -5.15 21.64
CA HIS A 73 -23.79 -4.37 22.21
C HIS A 73 -23.00 -3.64 21.10
N PRO A 74 -23.60 -2.70 20.34
CA PRO A 74 -22.98 -2.05 19.19
C PRO A 74 -21.74 -1.19 19.55
N GLU A 75 -21.59 -0.83 20.82
CA GLU A 75 -20.47 -0.03 21.38
C GLU A 75 -19.26 -0.88 21.77
N ALA A 76 -19.33 -2.23 21.69
CA ALA A 76 -18.27 -3.12 22.16
C ALA A 76 -17.06 -3.11 21.19
N VAL A 77 -16.15 -2.17 21.40
CA VAL A 77 -14.98 -1.91 20.53
C VAL A 77 -14.11 -3.15 20.33
N ALA A 78 -13.77 -3.85 21.42
CA ALA A 78 -12.94 -5.06 21.35
C ALA A 78 -13.58 -6.16 20.51
N VAL A 79 -14.91 -6.36 20.62
CA VAL A 79 -15.63 -7.37 19.86
C VAL A 79 -15.70 -6.98 18.38
N ARG A 80 -15.88 -5.70 18.09
CA ARG A 80 -15.86 -5.17 16.72
C ARG A 80 -14.48 -5.36 16.08
N SER A 81 -13.41 -5.13 16.83
CA SER A 81 -12.04 -5.39 16.38
C SER A 81 -11.81 -6.88 16.09
N ASN A 82 -12.31 -7.77 16.94
CA ASN A 82 -12.23 -9.22 16.72
C ASN A 82 -13.03 -9.67 15.48
N LEU A 83 -14.21 -9.07 15.26
CA LEU A 83 -14.99 -9.30 14.03
C LEU A 83 -14.17 -8.87 12.80
N GLY A 84 -13.54 -7.69 12.84
CA GLY A 84 -12.64 -7.24 11.78
C GLY A 84 -11.49 -8.22 11.53
N ALA A 85 -10.89 -8.77 12.59
CA ALA A 85 -9.83 -9.77 12.46
C ALA A 85 -10.32 -11.08 11.82
N ALA A 86 -11.48 -11.59 12.24
CA ALA A 86 -12.09 -12.79 11.64
C ALA A 86 -12.43 -12.57 10.15
N LEU A 87 -12.99 -11.41 9.81
CA LEU A 87 -13.25 -11.01 8.42
C LEU A 87 -11.97 -10.93 7.58
N ALA A 88 -10.88 -10.39 8.13
CA ALA A 88 -9.59 -10.32 7.46
C ALA A 88 -8.99 -11.72 7.21
N HIS A 89 -9.15 -12.66 8.15
CA HIS A 89 -8.74 -14.05 7.96
C HIS A 89 -9.53 -14.77 6.84
N GLU A 90 -10.81 -14.43 6.65
CA GLU A 90 -11.63 -14.89 5.53
C GLU A 90 -11.35 -14.15 4.21
N GLY A 91 -10.39 -13.23 4.18
CA GLY A 91 -10.09 -12.41 2.99
C GLY A 91 -11.11 -11.31 2.70
N ARG A 92 -12.09 -11.09 3.59
CA ARG A 92 -13.16 -10.08 3.47
C ARG A 92 -12.65 -8.71 3.95
N TYR A 93 -11.55 -8.24 3.35
CA TYR A 93 -10.82 -7.05 3.83
C TYR A 93 -11.66 -5.77 3.82
N THR A 94 -12.52 -5.56 2.81
CA THR A 94 -13.40 -4.37 2.76
C THR A 94 -14.35 -4.30 3.94
N GLU A 95 -14.85 -5.43 4.41
CA GLU A 95 -15.73 -5.50 5.57
C GLU A 95 -14.92 -5.33 6.87
N ALA A 96 -13.74 -5.97 6.94
CA ALA A 96 -12.81 -5.80 8.07
C ALA A 96 -12.45 -4.32 8.27
N ILE A 97 -12.13 -3.60 7.20
CA ILE A 97 -11.82 -2.16 7.22
C ILE A 97 -12.97 -1.36 7.85
N ARG A 98 -14.22 -1.62 7.47
CA ARG A 98 -15.38 -0.92 8.06
C ARG A 98 -15.49 -1.17 9.56
N GLU A 99 -15.29 -2.41 10.00
CA GLU A 99 -15.35 -2.75 11.41
C GLU A 99 -14.22 -2.09 12.20
N TYR A 100 -12.99 -2.07 11.66
CA TYR A 100 -11.86 -1.38 12.30
C TYR A 100 -12.06 0.14 12.35
N GLN A 101 -12.58 0.76 11.28
CA GLN A 101 -12.90 2.19 11.26
C GLN A 101 -13.92 2.56 12.34
N GLN A 102 -15.04 1.81 12.44
CA GLN A 102 -16.04 2.03 13.48
C GLN A 102 -15.49 1.81 14.89
N ALA A 103 -14.56 0.88 15.07
CA ALA A 103 -13.88 0.69 16.34
C ALA A 103 -12.97 1.87 16.68
N LEU A 104 -12.22 2.41 15.70
CA LEU A 104 -11.35 3.58 15.86
C LEU A 104 -12.14 4.89 16.06
N ASP A 105 -13.38 5.01 15.60
CA ASP A 105 -14.25 6.15 15.90
C ASP A 105 -14.50 6.28 17.41
N LYS A 106 -14.46 5.17 18.15
CA LYS A 106 -14.62 5.12 19.61
C LYS A 106 -13.28 5.15 20.37
N GLU A 107 -12.27 4.50 19.82
CA GLU A 107 -10.93 4.43 20.42
C GLU A 107 -9.87 4.88 19.40
N PRO A 108 -9.75 6.19 19.10
CA PRO A 108 -8.87 6.70 18.05
C PRO A 108 -7.38 6.42 18.27
N THR A 109 -6.97 6.18 19.51
CA THR A 109 -5.59 5.93 19.92
C THR A 109 -5.28 4.45 20.14
N ASN A 110 -6.19 3.54 19.78
CA ASN A 110 -5.96 2.12 19.92
C ASN A 110 -5.00 1.62 18.83
N TYR A 111 -3.74 1.43 19.23
CA TYR A 111 -2.66 0.95 18.36
C TYR A 111 -3.01 -0.36 17.64
N GLY A 112 -3.51 -1.38 18.38
CA GLY A 112 -3.78 -2.70 17.80
C GLY A 112 -4.83 -2.68 16.70
N ILE A 113 -5.89 -1.89 16.88
CA ILE A 113 -6.93 -1.73 15.85
C ILE A 113 -6.38 -1.00 14.65
N ARG A 114 -5.58 0.04 14.85
CA ARG A 114 -4.96 0.82 13.79
C ARG A 114 -3.96 -0.02 12.98
N PHE A 115 -3.15 -0.81 13.66
CA PHE A 115 -2.24 -1.75 13.00
C PHE A 115 -2.98 -2.79 12.16
N ASN A 116 -4.10 -3.35 12.66
CA ASN A 116 -4.92 -4.30 11.92
C ASN A 116 -5.63 -3.65 10.72
N LEU A 117 -6.07 -2.40 10.87
CA LEU A 117 -6.61 -1.60 9.75
C LEU A 117 -5.54 -1.40 8.66
N ALA A 118 -4.33 -1.02 9.06
CA ALA A 118 -3.21 -0.87 8.14
C ALA A 118 -2.88 -2.18 7.40
N LEU A 119 -2.89 -3.31 8.11
CA LEU A 119 -2.71 -4.64 7.52
C LEU A 119 -3.81 -4.98 6.51
N ALA A 120 -5.07 -4.64 6.79
CA ALA A 120 -6.18 -4.87 5.87
C ALA A 120 -6.01 -4.06 4.57
N TYR A 121 -5.63 -2.78 4.67
CA TYR A 121 -5.27 -1.96 3.52
C TYR A 121 -4.06 -2.51 2.75
N TYR A 122 -3.01 -2.93 3.47
CA TYR A 122 -1.84 -3.56 2.87
C TYR A 122 -2.21 -4.81 2.06
N LYS A 123 -3.09 -5.69 2.60
CA LYS A 123 -3.57 -6.89 1.91
C LYS A 123 -4.45 -6.59 0.70
N MET A 124 -5.17 -5.47 0.70
CA MET A 124 -5.90 -4.97 -0.47
C MET A 124 -5.01 -4.22 -1.45
N ASN A 125 -3.73 -4.07 -1.12
CA ASN A 125 -2.75 -3.27 -1.85
C ASN A 125 -3.12 -1.78 -1.98
N GLU A 126 -3.90 -1.28 -1.04
CA GLU A 126 -4.16 0.14 -0.87
C GLU A 126 -3.00 0.78 -0.10
N VAL A 127 -1.83 0.85 -0.77
CA VAL A 127 -0.53 1.18 -0.15
C VAL A 127 -0.56 2.55 0.55
N GLU A 128 -1.24 3.54 -0.01
CA GLU A 128 -1.31 4.90 0.55
C GLU A 128 -2.06 4.92 1.88
N GLN A 129 -3.20 4.24 1.94
CA GLN A 129 -3.99 4.09 3.15
C GLN A 129 -3.24 3.24 4.19
N ALA A 130 -2.55 2.18 3.76
CA ALA A 130 -1.71 1.36 4.63
C ALA A 130 -0.60 2.19 5.28
N ILE A 131 0.14 3.00 4.51
CA ILE A 131 1.18 3.91 5.02
C ILE A 131 0.59 4.84 6.07
N LYS A 132 -0.51 5.53 5.76
CA LYS A 132 -1.15 6.47 6.69
C LYS A 132 -1.45 5.83 8.04
N GLU A 133 -2.04 4.63 8.02
CA GLU A 133 -2.43 3.95 9.26
C GLU A 133 -1.20 3.31 9.97
N PHE A 134 -0.19 2.82 9.23
CA PHE A 134 1.07 2.37 9.82
C PHE A 134 1.87 3.52 10.44
N GLU A 135 1.99 4.69 9.79
CA GLU A 135 2.63 5.89 10.36
C GLU A 135 1.93 6.33 11.65
N ALA A 136 0.60 6.33 11.66
CA ALA A 136 -0.17 6.67 12.84
C ALA A 136 0.00 5.62 13.96
N ALA A 137 0.08 4.33 13.63
CA ALA A 137 0.38 3.28 14.60
C ALA A 137 1.81 3.42 15.15
N TYR A 138 2.78 3.72 14.29
CA TYR A 138 4.18 3.95 14.68
C TYR A 138 4.33 5.09 15.68
N ALA A 139 3.61 6.19 15.47
CA ALA A 139 3.63 7.33 16.39
C ALA A 139 3.05 7.02 17.78
N MET A 140 2.24 5.97 17.92
CA MET A 140 1.60 5.56 19.17
C MET A 140 2.36 4.45 19.92
N GLN A 141 3.26 3.74 19.22
CA GLN A 141 3.87 2.53 19.76
C GLN A 141 5.22 2.82 20.42
N PRO A 142 5.44 2.34 21.67
CA PRO A 142 6.76 2.38 22.27
C PRO A 142 7.75 1.48 21.50
N ALA A 143 8.99 1.94 21.35
CA ALA A 143 10.05 1.16 20.69
C ALA A 143 10.34 -0.20 21.39
N SER A 144 9.94 -0.36 22.66
CA SER A 144 10.07 -1.60 23.44
C SER A 144 9.00 -2.65 23.14
N ASP A 145 7.97 -2.34 22.33
CA ASP A 145 6.92 -3.30 21.98
C ASP A 145 7.49 -4.40 21.05
N PRO A 146 7.26 -5.69 21.35
CA PRO A 146 7.71 -6.80 20.50
C PRO A 146 7.22 -6.74 19.03
N GLN A 147 6.09 -6.07 18.77
CA GLN A 147 5.55 -5.90 17.42
C GLN A 147 6.15 -4.70 16.67
N HIS A 148 6.94 -3.86 17.36
CA HIS A 148 7.52 -2.66 16.77
C HIS A 148 8.35 -2.97 15.52
N ARG A 149 9.20 -4.01 15.59
CA ARG A 149 9.99 -4.46 14.43
C ARG A 149 9.12 -4.86 13.22
N ARG A 150 8.04 -5.62 13.47
CA ARG A 150 7.12 -6.02 12.40
C ARG A 150 6.45 -4.81 11.73
N LEU A 151 6.07 -3.82 12.53
CA LEU A 151 5.51 -2.56 12.02
C LEU A 151 6.52 -1.84 11.13
N LEU A 152 7.79 -1.71 11.58
CA LEU A 152 8.84 -1.05 10.80
C LEU A 152 9.09 -1.73 9.47
N LEU A 153 9.15 -3.05 9.43
CA LEU A 153 9.36 -3.80 8.17
C LEU A 153 8.19 -3.62 7.20
N LEU A 154 6.94 -3.73 7.66
CA LEU A 154 5.76 -3.54 6.82
C LEU A 154 5.64 -2.10 6.30
N LEU A 155 5.90 -1.10 7.15
CA LEU A 155 5.91 0.30 6.75
C LEU A 155 7.03 0.57 5.74
N SER A 156 8.21 0.00 5.95
CA SER A 156 9.35 0.12 5.02
C SER A 156 9.05 -0.52 3.68
N GLU A 157 8.39 -1.68 3.66
CA GLU A 157 7.95 -2.32 2.41
C GLU A 157 6.95 -1.43 1.66
N CYS A 158 5.97 -0.85 2.36
CA CYS A 158 5.04 0.12 1.76
C CYS A 158 5.77 1.35 1.19
N TYR A 159 6.79 1.87 1.89
CA TYR A 159 7.60 2.97 1.38
C TYR A 159 8.40 2.59 0.13
N LEU A 160 9.00 1.39 0.08
CA LEU A 160 9.66 0.91 -1.14
C LEU A 160 8.70 0.84 -2.33
N ARG A 161 7.50 0.29 -2.11
CA ARG A 161 6.45 0.25 -3.16
C ARG A 161 6.08 1.64 -3.67
N ARG A 162 6.19 2.67 -2.83
CA ARG A 162 5.97 4.08 -3.19
C ARG A 162 7.21 4.77 -3.77
N GLY A 163 8.38 4.12 -3.74
CA GLY A 163 9.65 4.72 -4.14
C GLY A 163 10.18 5.76 -3.13
N GLU A 164 9.79 5.65 -1.86
CA GLU A 164 10.18 6.56 -0.78
C GLU A 164 11.40 6.00 -0.03
N ASP A 165 12.47 5.64 -0.76
CA ASP A 165 13.66 4.96 -0.25
C ASP A 165 14.33 5.69 0.92
N THR A 166 14.32 7.03 0.91
CA THR A 166 14.89 7.84 2.01
C THR A 166 14.20 7.60 3.34
N LYS A 167 12.87 7.36 3.32
CA LYS A 167 12.12 7.01 4.53
C LYS A 167 12.46 5.61 5.03
N VAL A 168 12.66 4.66 4.12
CA VAL A 168 13.13 3.30 4.46
C VAL A 168 14.47 3.37 5.20
N ILE A 169 15.43 4.10 4.64
CA ILE A 169 16.75 4.27 5.25
C ILE A 169 16.60 4.93 6.64
N ALA A 170 15.81 5.99 6.76
CA ALA A 170 15.61 6.67 8.03
C ALA A 170 15.00 5.78 9.13
N LEU A 171 14.14 4.82 8.75
CA LEU A 171 13.51 3.89 9.70
C LEU A 171 14.41 2.71 10.07
N LEU A 172 15.08 2.10 9.09
CA LEU A 172 15.77 0.80 9.29
C LEU A 172 17.25 0.97 9.65
N ASP A 173 17.91 2.03 9.19
CA ASP A 173 19.34 2.25 9.44
C ASP A 173 19.70 2.32 10.94
N PRO A 174 18.92 3.03 11.79
CA PRO A 174 19.23 3.11 13.23
C PRO A 174 19.18 1.76 13.96
N ILE A 175 18.48 0.76 13.41
CA ILE A 175 18.29 -0.56 14.04
C ILE A 175 19.05 -1.67 13.31
N ALA A 176 19.73 -1.36 12.23
CA ALA A 176 20.37 -2.36 11.36
C ALA A 176 21.45 -3.20 12.03
N ASP A 177 22.12 -2.65 13.05
CA ASP A 177 23.19 -3.34 13.78
C ASP A 177 22.70 -4.09 15.02
N ALA A 178 21.46 -3.90 15.44
CA ALA A 178 20.88 -4.57 16.58
C ALA A 178 20.67 -6.08 16.34
N ASP A 179 20.31 -6.46 15.10
CA ASP A 179 20.22 -7.85 14.67
C ASP A 179 20.83 -8.02 13.27
N PRO A 180 22.13 -8.34 13.19
CA PRO A 180 22.81 -8.54 11.92
C PRO A 180 22.25 -9.70 11.07
N ASN A 181 21.50 -10.62 11.67
CA ASN A 181 20.90 -11.76 10.98
C ASN A 181 19.47 -11.53 10.51
N ASP A 182 18.95 -10.31 10.68
CA ASP A 182 17.64 -9.93 10.15
C ASP A 182 17.69 -9.77 8.63
N LEU A 183 17.37 -10.84 7.90
CA LEU A 183 17.42 -10.87 6.44
C LEU A 183 16.37 -9.96 5.81
N ALA A 184 15.18 -9.84 6.41
CA ALA A 184 14.14 -8.97 5.91
C ALA A 184 14.55 -7.50 6.01
N LEU A 185 15.12 -7.10 7.15
CA LEU A 185 15.68 -5.76 7.34
C LEU A 185 16.82 -5.51 6.35
N ALA A 186 17.78 -6.44 6.25
CA ALA A 186 18.93 -6.30 5.36
C ALA A 186 18.49 -6.16 3.89
N TYR A 187 17.46 -6.89 3.46
CA TYR A 187 16.91 -6.79 2.11
C TYR A 187 16.27 -5.44 1.85
N LEU A 188 15.36 -5.00 2.72
CA LEU A 188 14.64 -3.72 2.56
C LEU A 188 15.61 -2.54 2.60
N LEU A 189 16.51 -2.51 3.58
CA LEU A 189 17.51 -1.46 3.72
C LEU A 189 18.51 -1.49 2.57
N GLY A 190 19.01 -2.67 2.19
CA GLY A 190 19.93 -2.84 1.08
C GLY A 190 19.35 -2.36 -0.24
N THR A 191 18.09 -2.69 -0.52
CA THR A 191 17.37 -2.23 -1.71
C THR A 191 17.28 -0.69 -1.73
N ALA A 192 16.85 -0.07 -0.64
CA ALA A 192 16.74 1.38 -0.54
C ALA A 192 18.11 2.07 -0.69
N LEU A 193 19.17 1.54 -0.07
CA LEU A 193 20.53 2.06 -0.18
C LEU A 193 21.05 2.01 -1.62
N LEU A 194 20.82 0.89 -2.32
CA LEU A 194 21.21 0.74 -3.72
C LEU A 194 20.42 1.68 -4.64
N HIS A 195 19.13 1.87 -4.42
CA HIS A 195 18.33 2.83 -5.18
C HIS A 195 18.87 4.26 -5.01
N GLN A 196 19.32 4.62 -3.80
CA GLN A 196 19.88 5.95 -3.49
C GLN A 196 21.36 6.10 -3.88
N GLY A 197 21.99 5.12 -4.54
CA GLY A 197 23.39 5.18 -4.96
C GLY A 197 24.40 5.00 -3.83
N GLN A 198 23.97 4.49 -2.66
CA GLN A 198 24.85 4.19 -1.53
C GLN A 198 25.42 2.77 -1.66
N ASP A 199 26.15 2.52 -2.75
CA ASP A 199 26.53 1.17 -3.20
C ASP A 199 27.38 0.41 -2.19
N GLN A 200 28.32 1.07 -1.49
CA GLN A 200 29.15 0.41 -0.46
C GLN A 200 28.30 -0.10 0.72
N ARG A 201 27.35 0.70 1.17
CA ARG A 201 26.46 0.31 2.27
C ARG A 201 25.48 -0.78 1.83
N GLY A 202 24.97 -0.69 0.59
CA GLY A 202 24.16 -1.73 -0.02
C GLY A 202 24.91 -3.07 -0.11
N ALA A 203 26.20 -3.04 -0.48
CA ALA A 203 27.06 -4.22 -0.52
C ALA A 203 27.21 -4.90 0.86
N LEU A 204 27.29 -4.13 1.95
CA LEU A 204 27.31 -4.70 3.30
C LEU A 204 26.02 -5.46 3.63
N MET A 205 24.87 -4.98 3.15
CA MET A 205 23.59 -5.70 3.35
C MET A 205 23.56 -7.00 2.54
N ILE A 206 24.09 -7.01 1.32
CA ILE A 206 24.26 -8.23 0.51
C ILE A 206 25.14 -9.23 1.26
N GLU A 207 26.28 -8.81 1.81
CA GLU A 207 27.19 -9.66 2.56
C GLU A 207 26.50 -10.28 3.79
N ARG A 208 25.69 -9.51 4.52
CA ARG A 208 24.89 -10.04 5.65
C ARG A 208 23.93 -11.15 5.20
N ILE A 209 23.24 -10.97 4.06
CA ILE A 209 22.30 -11.95 3.53
C ILE A 209 23.06 -13.21 3.09
N LEU A 210 24.17 -13.06 2.36
CA LEU A 210 24.98 -14.18 1.86
C LEU A 210 25.60 -15.03 2.97
N ARG A 211 25.92 -14.45 4.12
CA ARG A 211 26.39 -15.22 5.31
C ARG A 211 25.34 -16.22 5.81
N ASN A 212 24.06 -15.98 5.54
CA ASN A 212 22.94 -16.83 5.95
C ASN A 212 22.50 -17.83 4.87
N GLY A 213 23.18 -17.84 3.73
CA GLY A 213 22.95 -18.80 2.67
C GLY A 213 22.61 -18.18 1.32
N ASP A 214 22.38 -19.05 0.36
CA ASP A 214 22.07 -18.74 -1.03
C ASP A 214 20.54 -18.49 -1.18
N THR A 215 20.12 -17.25 -0.96
CA THR A 215 18.70 -16.85 -0.95
C THR A 215 18.31 -16.02 -2.17
N ALA A 216 17.00 -15.98 -2.49
CA ALA A 216 16.47 -15.15 -3.57
C ALA A 216 16.78 -13.67 -3.36
N GLU A 217 16.67 -13.18 -2.13
CA GLU A 217 16.93 -11.79 -1.74
C GLU A 217 18.40 -11.39 -2.00
N ALA A 218 19.34 -12.28 -1.68
CA ALA A 218 20.76 -12.05 -1.96
C ALA A 218 21.01 -11.90 -3.46
N HIS A 219 20.47 -12.79 -4.27
CA HIS A 219 20.59 -12.74 -5.72
C HIS A 219 19.93 -11.49 -6.30
N MET A 220 18.78 -11.05 -5.79
CA MET A 220 18.15 -9.80 -6.22
C MET A 220 19.05 -8.58 -5.96
N LEU A 221 19.65 -8.47 -4.78
CA LEU A 221 20.57 -7.37 -4.47
C LEU A 221 21.85 -7.42 -5.34
N MET A 222 22.38 -8.61 -5.60
CA MET A 222 23.51 -8.80 -6.53
C MET A 222 23.14 -8.36 -7.95
N ALA A 223 21.94 -8.71 -8.42
CA ALA A 223 21.45 -8.30 -9.72
C ALA A 223 21.37 -6.76 -9.86
N PHE A 224 20.85 -6.06 -8.84
CA PHE A 224 20.84 -4.60 -8.81
C PHE A 224 22.25 -4.00 -8.86
N THR A 225 23.18 -4.56 -8.11
CA THR A 225 24.58 -4.11 -8.10
C THR A 225 25.24 -4.31 -9.47
N ARG A 226 25.04 -5.47 -10.11
CA ARG A 226 25.54 -5.75 -11.46
C ARG A 226 24.92 -4.83 -12.52
N MET A 227 23.62 -4.54 -12.42
CA MET A 227 22.97 -3.56 -13.30
C MET A 227 23.61 -2.17 -13.21
N LYS A 228 23.93 -1.69 -12.00
CA LYS A 228 24.62 -0.41 -11.82
C LYS A 228 26.02 -0.40 -12.40
N ALA A 229 26.69 -1.55 -12.42
CA ALA A 229 27.99 -1.75 -13.07
C ALA A 229 27.87 -1.95 -14.58
N ASP A 230 26.67 -1.81 -15.18
CA ASP A 230 26.32 -2.12 -16.59
C ASP A 230 26.58 -3.57 -17.00
N ASP A 231 26.76 -4.49 -16.03
CA ASP A 231 26.87 -5.93 -16.25
C ASP A 231 25.47 -6.55 -16.39
N LYS A 232 24.83 -6.30 -17.54
CA LYS A 232 23.46 -6.80 -17.81
C LYS A 232 23.38 -8.31 -17.84
N ARG A 233 24.43 -8.98 -18.35
CA ARG A 233 24.49 -10.45 -18.40
C ARG A 233 24.57 -11.05 -16.99
N GLY A 234 25.51 -10.57 -16.18
CA GLY A 234 25.62 -11.04 -14.81
C GLY A 234 24.37 -10.72 -13.97
N ALA A 235 23.73 -9.57 -14.20
CA ALA A 235 22.45 -9.24 -13.57
C ALA A 235 21.35 -10.24 -13.94
N THR A 236 21.27 -10.65 -15.22
CA THR A 236 20.31 -11.66 -15.67
C THR A 236 20.55 -13.01 -14.99
N GLU A 237 21.81 -13.46 -14.91
CA GLU A 237 22.17 -14.71 -14.23
C GLU A 237 21.76 -14.71 -12.75
N GLU A 238 21.94 -13.59 -12.06
CA GLU A 238 21.51 -13.45 -10.65
C GLU A 238 20.00 -13.44 -10.51
N VAL A 239 19.27 -12.76 -11.39
CA VAL A 239 17.80 -12.77 -11.38
C VAL A 239 17.27 -14.19 -11.63
N ASP A 240 17.84 -14.92 -12.59
CA ASP A 240 17.43 -16.30 -12.87
C ASP A 240 17.69 -17.23 -11.66
N ARG A 241 18.79 -17.00 -10.90
CA ARG A 241 19.03 -17.68 -9.60
C ARG A 241 17.99 -17.28 -8.55
N ALA A 242 17.65 -16.00 -8.45
CA ALA A 242 16.61 -15.55 -7.54
C ALA A 242 15.26 -16.24 -7.82
N ILE A 243 14.84 -16.31 -9.09
CA ILE A 243 13.63 -17.02 -9.53
C ILE A 243 13.71 -18.52 -9.20
N ALA A 244 14.86 -19.13 -9.39
CA ALA A 244 15.06 -20.56 -9.05
C ALA A 244 14.93 -20.83 -7.55
N ARG A 245 15.29 -19.87 -6.68
CA ARG A 245 15.15 -19.97 -5.22
C ARG A 245 13.75 -19.64 -4.74
N ASN A 246 13.12 -18.65 -5.34
CA ASN A 246 11.74 -18.24 -5.04
C ASN A 246 10.97 -17.91 -6.33
N PRO A 247 10.23 -18.89 -6.89
CA PRO A 247 9.44 -18.70 -8.11
C PRO A 247 8.24 -17.75 -7.96
N ASP A 248 7.87 -17.40 -6.72
CA ASP A 248 6.73 -16.55 -6.43
C ASP A 248 7.15 -15.10 -6.05
N LEU A 249 8.35 -14.69 -6.48
CA LEU A 249 8.90 -13.35 -6.22
C LEU A 249 8.60 -12.41 -7.42
N PRO A 250 7.58 -11.53 -7.36
CA PRO A 250 7.18 -10.68 -8.48
C PRO A 250 8.28 -9.68 -8.88
N GLU A 251 9.09 -9.20 -7.93
CA GLU A 251 10.20 -8.28 -8.17
C GLU A 251 11.28 -8.90 -9.06
N ALA A 252 11.53 -10.21 -8.92
CA ALA A 252 12.49 -10.92 -9.76
C ALA A 252 12.02 -10.97 -11.22
N TYR A 253 10.75 -11.27 -11.47
CA TYR A 253 10.19 -11.24 -12.81
C TYR A 253 10.13 -9.81 -13.39
N SER A 254 9.83 -8.82 -12.56
CA SER A 254 9.88 -7.41 -12.97
C SER A 254 11.28 -7.01 -13.45
N LEU A 255 12.32 -7.38 -12.70
CA LEU A 255 13.71 -7.10 -13.06
C LEU A 255 14.14 -7.91 -14.29
N ARG A 256 13.72 -9.18 -14.39
CA ARG A 256 13.98 -10.03 -15.55
C ARG A 256 13.39 -9.42 -16.83
N GLY A 257 12.15 -8.91 -16.75
CA GLY A 257 11.49 -8.22 -17.86
C GLY A 257 12.24 -6.96 -18.28
N ARG A 258 12.70 -6.15 -17.32
CA ARG A 258 13.49 -4.96 -17.63
C ARG A 258 14.83 -5.28 -18.29
N LEU A 259 15.52 -6.33 -17.82
CA LEU A 259 16.77 -6.80 -18.44
C LEU A 259 16.54 -7.30 -19.88
N ALA A 260 15.47 -8.07 -20.12
CA ALA A 260 15.07 -8.53 -21.44
C ALA A 260 14.74 -7.34 -22.38
N TYR A 261 13.97 -6.35 -21.89
CA TYR A 261 13.68 -5.12 -22.65
C TYR A 261 14.95 -4.38 -23.05
N LEU A 262 15.91 -4.22 -22.12
CA LEU A 262 17.20 -3.57 -22.38
C LEU A 262 18.08 -4.39 -23.34
N ALA A 263 17.84 -5.68 -23.48
CA ALA A 263 18.49 -6.57 -24.44
C ALA A 263 17.74 -6.65 -25.79
N ALA A 264 16.67 -5.88 -25.97
CA ALA A 264 15.76 -5.90 -27.12
C ALA A 264 15.02 -7.25 -27.31
N ASP A 265 14.95 -8.09 -26.28
CA ASP A 265 14.09 -9.27 -26.22
C ASP A 265 12.70 -8.86 -25.75
N LEU A 266 11.89 -8.31 -26.67
CA LEU A 266 10.58 -7.73 -26.32
C LEU A 266 9.57 -8.81 -25.90
N ASP A 267 9.59 -9.98 -26.53
CA ASP A 267 8.71 -11.11 -26.18
C ASP A 267 9.04 -11.63 -24.77
N GLY A 268 10.32 -11.82 -24.46
CA GLY A 268 10.77 -12.21 -23.13
C GLY A 268 10.46 -11.16 -22.07
N ALA A 269 10.54 -9.88 -22.41
CA ALA A 269 10.17 -8.78 -21.53
C ALA A 269 8.67 -8.81 -21.21
N GLU A 270 7.81 -8.91 -22.24
CA GLU A 270 6.36 -8.99 -22.06
C GLU A 270 5.96 -10.19 -21.17
N ALA A 271 6.51 -11.37 -21.47
CA ALA A 271 6.23 -12.58 -20.72
C ALA A 271 6.62 -12.43 -19.24
N ALA A 272 7.78 -11.86 -18.96
CA ALA A 272 8.26 -11.64 -17.60
C ALA A 272 7.40 -10.60 -16.85
N PHE A 273 7.05 -9.47 -17.47
CA PHE A 273 6.18 -8.46 -16.85
C PHE A 273 4.78 -9.02 -16.58
N ARG A 274 4.20 -9.78 -17.49
CA ARG A 274 2.92 -10.45 -17.27
C ARG A 274 2.98 -11.47 -16.12
N LYS A 275 4.09 -12.20 -15.99
CA LYS A 275 4.28 -13.13 -14.86
C LYS A 275 4.40 -12.36 -13.55
N ALA A 276 5.14 -11.26 -13.51
CA ALA A 276 5.20 -10.38 -12.33
C ALA A 276 3.80 -9.89 -11.92
N LEU A 277 3.00 -9.43 -12.89
CA LEU A 277 1.62 -8.95 -12.64
C LEU A 277 0.63 -10.05 -12.29
N ALA A 278 0.89 -11.30 -12.67
CA ALA A 278 0.10 -12.44 -12.24
C ALA A 278 0.33 -12.77 -10.76
N LEU A 279 1.55 -12.51 -10.25
CA LEU A 279 1.93 -12.68 -8.85
C LEU A 279 1.50 -11.48 -7.98
N ASP A 280 1.76 -10.26 -8.47
CA ASP A 280 1.29 -9.00 -7.86
C ASP A 280 0.66 -8.09 -8.94
N PRO A 281 -0.67 -8.08 -9.08
CA PRO A 281 -1.37 -7.28 -10.09
C PRO A 281 -1.15 -5.77 -9.98
N THR A 282 -0.53 -5.31 -8.91
CA THR A 282 -0.37 -3.92 -8.56
C THR A 282 1.09 -3.51 -8.40
N ALA A 283 2.00 -4.39 -8.80
CA ALA A 283 3.41 -4.06 -8.87
C ALA A 283 3.64 -2.90 -9.87
N PHE A 284 4.15 -1.79 -9.36
CA PHE A 284 4.27 -0.54 -10.12
C PHE A 284 5.19 -0.67 -11.34
N ASP A 285 6.40 -1.20 -11.14
CA ASP A 285 7.41 -1.25 -12.21
C ASP A 285 6.98 -2.10 -13.40
N PRO A 286 6.45 -3.34 -13.24
CA PRO A 286 5.97 -4.10 -14.40
C PRO A 286 4.75 -3.47 -15.08
N LEU A 287 3.88 -2.73 -14.36
CA LEU A 287 2.80 -1.96 -14.99
C LEU A 287 3.36 -0.86 -15.89
N LEU A 288 4.33 -0.09 -15.40
CA LEU A 288 4.98 0.98 -16.15
C LEU A 288 5.72 0.43 -17.37
N TRP A 289 6.57 -0.59 -17.19
CA TRP A 289 7.38 -1.15 -18.26
C TRP A 289 6.55 -1.89 -19.31
N LEU A 290 5.55 -2.66 -18.89
CA LEU A 290 4.63 -3.31 -19.83
C LEU A 290 3.81 -2.27 -20.60
N GLY A 291 3.33 -1.21 -19.93
CA GLY A 291 2.64 -0.11 -20.59
C GLY A 291 3.52 0.61 -21.61
N THR A 292 4.80 0.81 -21.29
CA THR A 292 5.78 1.41 -22.21
C THR A 292 6.01 0.50 -23.42
N LEU A 293 6.27 -0.79 -23.21
CA LEU A 293 6.48 -1.78 -24.27
C LEU A 293 5.28 -1.86 -25.21
N LEU A 294 4.07 -2.01 -24.66
CA LEU A 294 2.83 -2.08 -25.45
C LEU A 294 2.59 -0.81 -26.27
N ARG A 295 2.94 0.38 -25.74
CA ARG A 295 2.87 1.64 -26.47
C ARG A 295 3.82 1.63 -27.66
N GLU A 296 5.06 1.18 -27.49
CA GLU A 296 6.08 1.09 -28.54
C GLU A 296 5.69 0.08 -29.62
N GLU A 297 4.98 -0.98 -29.25
CA GLU A 297 4.37 -1.93 -30.19
C GLU A 297 3.05 -1.43 -30.82
N SER A 298 2.66 -0.18 -30.57
CA SER A 298 1.39 0.41 -31.06
C SER A 298 0.12 -0.31 -30.55
N ARG A 299 0.19 -1.05 -29.48
CA ARG A 299 -0.94 -1.70 -28.79
C ARG A 299 -1.56 -0.72 -27.77
N LEU A 300 -1.99 0.44 -28.29
CA LEU A 300 -2.34 1.62 -27.48
C LEU A 300 -3.45 1.38 -26.43
N PRO A 301 -4.53 0.62 -26.71
CA PRO A 301 -5.57 0.38 -25.67
C PRO A 301 -5.04 -0.42 -24.47
N GLU A 302 -4.19 -1.43 -24.70
CA GLU A 302 -3.57 -2.19 -23.61
C GLU A 302 -2.55 -1.34 -22.85
N ALA A 303 -1.72 -0.57 -23.58
CA ALA A 303 -0.76 0.37 -23.00
C ALA A 303 -1.46 1.36 -22.07
N ARG A 304 -2.58 1.96 -22.51
CA ARG A 304 -3.39 2.88 -21.71
C ARG A 304 -3.84 2.24 -20.42
N SER A 305 -4.40 1.03 -20.48
CA SER A 305 -4.89 0.33 -19.28
C SER A 305 -3.77 0.11 -18.25
N ARG A 306 -2.54 -0.27 -18.68
CA ARG A 306 -1.42 -0.51 -17.78
C ARG A 306 -0.84 0.80 -17.21
N LEU A 307 -0.71 1.83 -18.04
CA LEU A 307 -0.24 3.13 -17.59
C LEU A 307 -1.23 3.82 -16.65
N GLU A 308 -2.55 3.66 -16.83
CA GLU A 308 -3.57 4.14 -15.91
C GLU A 308 -3.43 3.49 -14.54
N GLN A 309 -3.26 2.17 -14.48
CA GLN A 309 -3.00 1.46 -13.22
C GLN A 309 -1.71 1.97 -12.55
N ALA A 310 -0.62 2.12 -13.30
CA ALA A 310 0.63 2.67 -12.76
C ALA A 310 0.44 4.10 -12.23
N ASN A 311 -0.31 4.96 -12.94
CA ASN A 311 -0.59 6.33 -12.52
C ASN A 311 -1.46 6.41 -11.26
N GLN A 312 -2.40 5.49 -11.07
CA GLN A 312 -3.19 5.40 -9.83
C GLN A 312 -2.29 5.08 -8.63
N LEU A 313 -1.29 4.22 -8.82
CA LEU A 313 -0.35 3.84 -7.75
C LEU A 313 0.64 4.97 -7.41
N ARG A 314 1.19 5.65 -8.43
CA ARG A 314 2.18 6.72 -8.25
C ARG A 314 1.90 7.93 -9.14
N PRO A 315 0.90 8.76 -8.82
CA PRO A 315 0.44 9.84 -9.73
C PRO A 315 1.44 10.97 -9.93
N LYS A 316 2.46 11.08 -9.06
CA LYS A 316 3.54 12.08 -9.18
C LYS A 316 4.81 11.53 -9.84
N GLU A 317 4.84 10.25 -10.18
CA GLU A 317 6.01 9.63 -10.80
C GLU A 317 6.23 10.19 -12.21
N ILE A 318 7.40 10.77 -12.41
CA ILE A 318 7.77 11.48 -13.64
C ILE A 318 7.69 10.56 -14.86
N ARG A 319 8.18 9.31 -14.73
CA ARG A 319 8.18 8.35 -15.83
C ARG A 319 6.77 7.97 -16.30
N VAL A 320 5.82 7.80 -15.39
CA VAL A 320 4.43 7.52 -15.75
C VAL A 320 3.81 8.70 -16.48
N ARG A 321 3.97 9.91 -15.93
CA ARG A 321 3.44 11.15 -16.54
C ARG A 321 4.01 11.37 -17.93
N TYR A 322 5.29 11.07 -18.12
CA TYR A 322 5.96 11.13 -19.41
C TYR A 322 5.38 10.11 -20.39
N GLN A 323 5.25 8.84 -19.99
CA GLN A 323 4.65 7.79 -20.85
C GLN A 323 3.20 8.09 -21.24
N PHE A 324 2.43 8.68 -20.32
CA PHE A 324 1.07 9.16 -20.63
C PHE A 324 1.05 10.26 -21.68
N ALA A 325 1.97 11.20 -21.60
CA ALA A 325 2.07 12.26 -22.60
C ALA A 325 2.42 11.68 -23.97
N LEU A 326 3.37 10.73 -24.04
CA LEU A 326 3.70 10.05 -25.29
C LEU A 326 2.52 9.24 -25.83
N LEU A 327 1.79 8.53 -24.97
CA LEU A 327 0.61 7.77 -25.37
C LEU A 327 -0.47 8.67 -26.00
N CYS A 328 -0.74 9.84 -25.42
CA CYS A 328 -1.66 10.81 -26.01
C CYS A 328 -1.21 11.23 -27.41
N SER A 329 0.11 11.42 -27.59
CA SER A 329 0.67 11.76 -28.91
C SER A 329 0.55 10.62 -29.92
N ASP A 330 0.79 9.38 -29.50
CA ASP A 330 0.65 8.18 -30.35
C ASP A 330 -0.82 7.92 -30.75
N GLU A 331 -1.77 8.35 -29.93
CA GLU A 331 -3.22 8.34 -30.21
C GLU A 331 -3.66 9.52 -31.10
N GLY A 332 -2.75 10.43 -31.45
CA GLY A 332 -3.01 11.59 -32.30
C GLY A 332 -3.46 12.87 -31.58
N ASP A 333 -3.52 12.86 -30.24
CA ASP A 333 -3.85 14.04 -29.43
C ASP A 333 -2.58 14.82 -29.01
N ASP A 334 -1.89 15.38 -30.00
CA ASP A 334 -0.67 16.18 -29.77
C ASP A 334 -0.92 17.41 -28.87
N LYS A 335 -2.15 17.96 -28.88
CA LYS A 335 -2.48 19.10 -28.00
C LYS A 335 -2.44 18.69 -26.53
N ARG A 336 -3.08 17.58 -26.22
CA ARG A 336 -3.10 17.02 -24.87
C ARG A 336 -1.70 16.58 -24.42
N ALA A 337 -0.95 15.94 -25.31
CA ALA A 337 0.43 15.54 -25.06
C ALA A 337 1.31 16.74 -24.70
N ALA A 338 1.23 17.85 -25.45
CA ALA A 338 1.96 19.08 -25.16
C ALA A 338 1.59 19.68 -23.79
N GLU A 339 0.31 19.69 -23.42
CA GLU A 339 -0.14 20.15 -22.09
C GLU A 339 0.46 19.31 -20.95
N LEU A 340 0.44 17.99 -21.09
CA LEU A 340 1.00 17.06 -20.10
C LEU A 340 2.51 17.22 -19.97
N LEU A 341 3.25 17.37 -21.07
CA LEU A 341 4.69 17.60 -21.05
C LEU A 341 5.04 18.95 -20.41
N LYS A 342 4.30 20.03 -20.72
CA LYS A 342 4.51 21.33 -20.08
C LYS A 342 4.28 21.28 -18.57
N ALA A 343 3.24 20.56 -18.13
CA ALA A 343 2.99 20.34 -16.72
C ALA A 343 4.09 19.51 -16.04
N LEU A 344 4.62 18.50 -16.73
CA LEU A 344 5.73 17.69 -16.25
C LEU A 344 7.01 18.51 -16.14
N ILE A 345 7.38 19.29 -17.16
CA ILE A 345 8.56 20.19 -17.17
C ILE A 345 8.49 21.23 -16.06
N LYS A 346 7.30 21.76 -15.75
CA LYS A 346 7.13 22.68 -14.62
C LYS A 346 7.53 22.05 -13.28
N ASP A 347 7.24 20.76 -13.10
CA ASP A 347 7.52 20.03 -11.85
C ASP A 347 8.95 19.42 -11.85
N ALA A 348 9.48 19.11 -13.02
CA ALA A 348 10.80 18.49 -13.24
C ALA A 348 11.52 19.15 -14.44
N PRO A 349 12.01 20.38 -14.28
CA PRO A 349 12.61 21.14 -15.39
C PRO A 349 13.91 20.53 -15.92
N GLU A 350 14.54 19.62 -15.18
CA GLU A 350 15.75 18.92 -15.59
C GLU A 350 15.47 17.62 -16.37
N TYR A 351 14.21 17.27 -16.64
CA TYR A 351 13.87 16.04 -17.36
C TYR A 351 13.99 16.25 -18.88
N THR A 352 15.17 16.02 -19.41
CA THR A 352 15.58 16.33 -20.81
C THR A 352 14.69 15.66 -21.85
N GLU A 353 14.23 14.43 -21.60
CA GLU A 353 13.36 13.68 -22.50
C GLU A 353 12.02 14.40 -22.74
N ALA A 354 11.49 15.07 -21.71
CA ALA A 354 10.25 15.83 -21.85
C ALA A 354 10.43 17.05 -22.77
N HIS A 355 11.53 17.75 -22.67
CA HIS A 355 11.86 18.87 -23.55
C HIS A 355 12.02 18.42 -25.01
N ARG A 356 12.72 17.29 -25.27
CA ARG A 356 12.83 16.70 -26.62
C ARG A 356 11.48 16.34 -27.21
N SER A 357 10.65 15.66 -26.43
CA SER A 357 9.32 15.23 -26.88
C SER A 357 8.40 16.42 -27.11
N LEU A 358 8.40 17.42 -26.21
CA LEU A 358 7.62 18.64 -26.37
C LEU A 358 8.06 19.43 -27.63
N SER A 359 9.36 19.54 -27.88
CA SER A 359 9.90 20.14 -29.11
C SER A 359 9.31 19.47 -30.36
N THR A 360 9.34 18.14 -30.40
CA THR A 360 8.83 17.36 -31.54
C THR A 360 7.33 17.57 -31.74
N ILE A 361 6.57 17.57 -30.65
CA ILE A 361 5.11 17.77 -30.66
C ILE A 361 4.76 19.21 -31.08
N ASP A 362 5.48 20.22 -30.56
CA ASP A 362 5.26 21.61 -30.93
C ASP A 362 5.54 21.85 -32.42
N PHE A 363 6.54 21.22 -33.02
CA PHE A 363 6.74 21.26 -34.47
C PHE A 363 5.58 20.66 -35.22
N ARG A 364 5.01 19.52 -34.82
CA ARG A 364 3.83 18.90 -35.42
C ARG A 364 2.59 19.81 -35.31
N LEU A 365 2.47 20.54 -34.21
CA LEU A 365 1.40 21.53 -33.98
C LEU A 365 1.61 22.85 -34.70
N GLY A 366 2.72 23.02 -35.45
CA GLY A 366 3.05 24.29 -36.15
C GLY A 366 3.63 25.39 -35.24
N ARG A 367 3.91 25.09 -33.96
CA ARG A 367 4.49 26.01 -32.98
C ARG A 367 6.01 26.04 -33.11
N VAL A 368 6.49 26.55 -34.22
CA VAL A 368 7.92 26.44 -34.58
C VAL A 368 8.87 27.16 -33.62
N VAL A 369 8.45 28.28 -33.07
CA VAL A 369 9.28 29.08 -32.12
C VAL A 369 9.46 28.31 -30.82
N GLU A 370 8.37 27.82 -30.24
CA GLU A 370 8.35 27.04 -29.02
C GLU A 370 9.15 25.74 -29.19
N GLY A 371 8.93 25.03 -30.29
CA GLY A 371 9.65 23.80 -30.59
C GLY A 371 11.17 24.00 -30.69
N ARG A 372 11.64 25.14 -31.27
CA ARG A 372 13.07 25.48 -31.31
C ARG A 372 13.62 25.81 -29.93
N GLN A 373 12.83 26.47 -29.09
CA GLN A 373 13.25 26.82 -27.74
C GLN A 373 13.42 25.54 -26.89
N GLU A 374 12.46 24.64 -26.92
CA GLU A 374 12.53 23.37 -26.18
C GLU A 374 13.69 22.49 -26.67
N ARG A 375 13.97 22.46 -27.97
CA ARG A 375 15.13 21.76 -28.53
C ARG A 375 16.44 22.32 -27.99
N LYS A 376 16.58 23.64 -27.98
CA LYS A 376 17.78 24.29 -27.49
C LYS A 376 18.04 23.99 -25.99
N ILE A 377 16.98 24.00 -25.18
CA ILE A 377 17.07 23.64 -23.76
C ILE A 377 17.56 22.19 -23.61
N ALA A 378 16.99 21.24 -24.36
CA ALA A 378 17.41 19.86 -24.31
C ALA A 378 18.88 19.67 -24.74
N GLU A 379 19.33 20.36 -25.81
CA GLU A 379 20.72 20.32 -26.27
C GLU A 379 21.69 20.90 -25.23
N GLU A 380 21.34 22.00 -24.56
CA GLU A 380 22.14 22.59 -23.47
C GLU A 380 22.27 21.66 -22.27
N MET A 381 21.17 20.94 -21.91
CA MET A 381 21.17 19.94 -20.84
C MET A 381 22.08 18.76 -21.18
N ASP A 382 21.97 18.23 -22.41
CA ASP A 382 22.84 17.14 -22.87
C ASP A 382 24.32 17.51 -22.83
N ALA A 383 24.66 18.71 -23.28
CA ALA A 383 26.02 19.21 -23.23
C ALA A 383 26.53 19.33 -21.77
N ALA A 384 25.67 19.77 -20.84
CA ALA A 384 26.03 19.86 -19.42
C ALA A 384 26.23 18.47 -18.78
N ILE A 385 25.40 17.46 -19.14
CA ILE A 385 25.57 16.08 -18.69
C ILE A 385 26.91 15.52 -19.20
N GLN A 386 27.19 15.63 -20.48
CA GLN A 386 28.43 15.16 -21.08
C GLN A 386 29.68 15.83 -20.46
N ALA A 387 29.62 17.13 -20.19
CA ALA A 387 30.72 17.83 -19.55
C ALA A 387 31.02 17.31 -18.13
N ARG A 388 29.97 17.03 -17.35
CA ARG A 388 30.09 16.43 -16.00
C ARG A 388 30.67 15.01 -16.04
N GLU A 389 30.25 14.19 -17.00
CA GLU A 389 30.77 12.83 -17.17
C GLU A 389 32.26 12.84 -17.56
N GLN A 390 32.65 13.74 -18.47
CA GLN A 390 34.05 13.91 -18.84
C GLN A 390 34.89 14.38 -17.67
N GLU A 391 34.40 15.31 -16.86
CA GLU A 391 35.11 15.78 -15.66
C GLU A 391 35.26 14.64 -14.64
N ARG A 392 34.19 13.86 -14.41
CA ARG A 392 34.23 12.67 -13.53
C ARG A 392 35.26 11.65 -14.02
N GLY A 393 35.29 11.36 -15.31
CA GLY A 393 36.27 10.44 -15.92
C GLY A 393 37.73 10.98 -15.83
N ARG A 394 37.91 12.31 -15.85
CA ARG A 394 39.25 12.91 -15.63
C ARG A 394 39.67 12.81 -14.16
N LYS A 395 38.77 13.01 -13.21
CA LYS A 395 39.05 12.88 -11.78
C LYS A 395 39.42 11.44 -11.40
N LEU A 396 38.71 10.44 -11.90
CA LEU A 396 39.01 9.03 -11.66
C LEU A 396 40.42 8.66 -12.17
N ARG A 397 40.78 9.06 -13.39
CA ARG A 397 42.11 8.79 -13.96
C ARG A 397 43.26 9.49 -13.21
N LYS A 398 43.01 10.56 -12.45
CA LYS A 398 43.99 11.21 -11.61
C LYS A 398 44.18 10.53 -10.24
N CYS A 399 43.22 9.76 -9.79
CA CYS A 399 43.33 8.99 -8.55
C CYS A 399 44.06 7.64 -8.76
N ASP A 400 44.16 7.17 -10.01
CA ASP A 400 44.85 5.92 -10.37
C ASP A 400 46.35 6.15 -10.73
N GLN A 401 46.84 7.36 -10.66
CA GLN A 401 48.26 7.77 -10.82
C GLN A 401 48.85 8.22 -9.48
#